data_ec1e361e365f2f9e483d530907aba860
#
_entry.id   ec1e361e365f2f9e483d530907aba860
#
_cell.length_a   1.000
_cell.length_b   1.000
_cell.length_c   1.000
_cell.angle_alpha   90.00
_cell.angle_beta   90.00
_cell.angle_gamma   90.00
#
_symmetry.space_group_name_H-M   'P 1'
#
loop_
_entity.id
_entity.type
_entity.pdbx_description
1 polymer ?
#
loop_
_entity_poly.entity_id
_entity_poly.type
_entity_poly.pdbx_seq_one_letter_code
_entity_poly.pdbx_strand_id
1 'polypeptide(L)'
;MKKNIISFLLSITFFIFISCKTTDLIPGSNRIKIQNIYNEYLNIANVYYELEKFDKAIEYYTLAMDSKELYWACYYKLAQCYALTSKWSQAEEHYVVLQERDPENSSIKASLAYIKAMGGNVEESKKMYQELIHEHPENQLYLENYIAILFLEKNITEVSVPLATLKDLFPDSKNISKFESQLDFLLNEANKTEENLVEEKK
;
A
#
# COMPACT_ATOMS: atom_id res chain seq x y z
N MET A 1 -50.60 53.07 -31.01
CA MET A 1 -50.78 51.66 -30.59
C MET A 1 -49.51 50.78 -30.82
N LYS A 2 -48.75 50.86 -31.90
CA LYS A 2 -47.57 49.99 -32.11
C LYS A 2 -46.41 50.18 -31.12
N LYS A 3 -46.17 51.39 -30.58
CA LYS A 3 -45.08 51.68 -29.62
C LYS A 3 -45.28 50.98 -28.23
N ASN A 4 -46.50 50.84 -27.78
CA ASN A 4 -46.82 50.24 -26.47
C ASN A 4 -46.71 48.69 -26.49
N ILE A 5 -46.95 48.09 -27.67
CA ILE A 5 -46.83 46.64 -27.82
C ILE A 5 -45.35 46.20 -27.82
N ILE A 6 -44.45 47.00 -28.46
CA ILE A 6 -43.00 46.75 -28.48
C ILE A 6 -42.39 46.86 -27.08
N SER A 7 -42.81 47.88 -26.30
CA SER A 7 -42.37 48.06 -24.91
C SER A 7 -42.83 46.92 -23.98
N PHE A 8 -44.03 46.41 -24.20
CA PHE A 8 -44.58 45.29 -23.44
C PHE A 8 -43.89 43.97 -23.80
N LEU A 9 -43.58 43.73 -25.05
CA LEU A 9 -42.83 42.57 -25.50
C LEU A 9 -41.38 42.60 -25.03
N LEU A 10 -40.72 43.77 -24.98
CA LEU A 10 -39.38 43.89 -24.41
C LEU A 10 -39.32 43.62 -22.91
N SER A 11 -40.38 44.01 -22.16
CA SER A 11 -40.51 43.75 -20.74
C SER A 11 -40.68 42.27 -20.44
N ILE A 12 -41.42 41.53 -21.27
CA ILE A 12 -41.66 40.10 -21.12
C ILE A 12 -40.37 39.32 -21.44
N THR A 13 -39.60 39.71 -22.45
CA THR A 13 -38.31 39.02 -22.76
C THR A 13 -37.25 39.27 -21.71
N PHE A 14 -37.26 40.42 -21.01
CA PHE A 14 -36.35 40.71 -19.91
C PHE A 14 -36.65 39.83 -18.67
N PHE A 15 -37.92 39.49 -18.41
CA PHE A 15 -38.30 38.62 -17.30
C PHE A 15 -37.95 37.13 -17.55
N ILE A 16 -37.82 36.68 -18.82
CA ILE A 16 -37.51 35.29 -19.11
C ILE A 16 -36.03 35.01 -18.85
N PHE A 17 -35.12 35.97 -18.86
CA PHE A 17 -33.68 35.78 -18.59
C PHE A 17 -33.30 35.82 -17.10
N ILE A 18 -34.24 36.12 -16.20
CA ILE A 18 -33.97 36.15 -14.72
C ILE A 18 -34.27 34.80 -14.07
N SER A 19 -34.86 33.85 -14.77
CA SER A 19 -35.22 32.55 -14.21
C SER A 19 -34.34 31.44 -14.74
N CYS A 20 -33.18 31.29 -14.17
CA CYS A 20 -32.56 29.97 -13.89
C CYS A 20 -31.22 30.15 -13.17
N LYS A 21 -31.25 30.80 -12.01
CA LYS A 21 -30.33 30.40 -10.96
C LYS A 21 -31.17 29.57 -9.98
N THR A 22 -31.15 28.28 -10.19
CA THR A 22 -31.54 27.36 -9.11
C THR A 22 -30.51 27.54 -8.01
N THR A 23 -30.75 28.53 -7.14
CA THR A 23 -30.04 28.58 -5.87
C THR A 23 -30.49 27.35 -5.12
N ASP A 24 -29.54 26.51 -4.75
CA ASP A 24 -29.80 25.40 -3.85
C ASP A 24 -30.48 25.96 -2.60
N LEU A 25 -31.80 25.80 -2.51
CA LEU A 25 -32.64 26.33 -1.44
C LEU A 25 -32.36 25.63 -0.09
N ILE A 26 -31.57 24.56 -0.09
CA ILE A 26 -31.22 23.80 1.10
C ILE A 26 -29.82 24.21 1.54
N PRO A 27 -29.65 24.85 2.70
CA PRO A 27 -28.32 25.14 3.24
C PRO A 27 -27.49 23.85 3.37
N GLY A 28 -26.30 23.84 2.76
CA GLY A 28 -25.39 22.69 2.80
C GLY A 28 -25.57 21.65 1.67
N SER A 29 -26.54 21.80 0.75
CA SER A 29 -26.75 20.86 -0.35
C SER A 29 -25.51 20.67 -1.23
N ASN A 30 -24.75 21.72 -1.48
CA ASN A 30 -23.48 21.63 -2.22
C ASN A 30 -22.43 20.84 -1.48
N ARG A 31 -22.35 20.94 -0.15
CA ARG A 31 -21.43 20.15 0.67
C ARG A 31 -21.78 18.67 0.62
N ILE A 32 -23.08 18.33 0.71
CA ILE A 32 -23.54 16.94 0.60
C ILE A 32 -23.23 16.35 -0.78
N LYS A 33 -23.45 17.11 -1.86
CA LYS A 33 -23.12 16.66 -3.22
C LYS A 33 -21.62 16.42 -3.40
N ILE A 34 -20.77 17.32 -2.89
CA ILE A 34 -19.30 17.17 -2.97
C ILE A 34 -18.86 15.95 -2.16
N GLN A 35 -19.36 15.75 -0.96
CA GLN A 35 -19.01 14.58 -0.14
C GLN A 35 -19.45 13.28 -0.82
N ASN A 36 -20.59 13.25 -1.49
CA ASN A 36 -21.03 12.09 -2.24
C ASN A 36 -20.08 11.77 -3.42
N ILE A 37 -19.54 12.78 -4.10
CA ILE A 37 -18.57 12.58 -5.17
C ILE A 37 -17.29 11.89 -4.66
N TYR A 38 -16.76 12.31 -3.51
CA TYR A 38 -15.56 11.67 -2.94
C TYR A 38 -15.83 10.24 -2.49
N ASN A 39 -17.01 9.96 -1.95
CA ASN A 39 -17.43 8.59 -1.63
C ASN A 39 -17.55 7.72 -2.91
N GLU A 40 -18.05 8.27 -4.01
CA GLU A 40 -18.07 7.56 -5.29
C GLU A 40 -16.66 7.27 -5.81
N TYR A 41 -15.73 8.23 -5.71
CA TYR A 41 -14.32 7.97 -6.06
C TYR A 41 -13.72 6.86 -5.19
N LEU A 42 -13.98 6.87 -3.88
CA LEU A 42 -13.54 5.79 -2.99
C LEU A 42 -14.10 4.42 -3.40
N ASN A 43 -15.39 4.36 -3.73
CA ASN A 43 -16.04 3.13 -4.17
C ASN A 43 -15.43 2.61 -5.47
N ILE A 44 -15.21 3.49 -6.46
CA ILE A 44 -14.56 3.14 -7.72
C ILE A 44 -13.12 2.66 -7.48
N ALA A 45 -12.39 3.34 -6.61
CA ALA A 45 -11.02 2.96 -6.23
C ALA A 45 -10.99 1.56 -5.62
N ASN A 46 -11.89 1.26 -4.69
CA ASN A 46 -12.01 -0.05 -4.07
C ASN A 46 -12.30 -1.15 -5.09
N VAL A 47 -13.21 -0.90 -6.05
CA VAL A 47 -13.50 -1.85 -7.14
C VAL A 47 -12.25 -2.10 -7.99
N TYR A 48 -11.49 -1.06 -8.35
CA TYR A 48 -10.24 -1.27 -9.09
C TYR A 48 -9.18 -1.99 -8.27
N TYR A 49 -9.11 -1.75 -6.96
CA TYR A 49 -8.23 -2.46 -6.04
C TYR A 49 -8.53 -3.96 -6.01
N GLU A 50 -9.82 -4.34 -5.84
CA GLU A 50 -10.27 -5.74 -5.85
C GLU A 50 -10.04 -6.44 -7.21
N LEU A 51 -10.06 -5.68 -8.30
CA LEU A 51 -9.72 -6.16 -9.64
C LEU A 51 -8.20 -6.16 -9.92
N GLU A 52 -7.38 -5.89 -8.92
CA GLU A 52 -5.91 -5.80 -9.02
C GLU A 52 -5.42 -4.74 -10.04
N LYS A 53 -6.29 -3.80 -10.42
CA LYS A 53 -5.96 -2.68 -11.31
C LYS A 53 -5.42 -1.51 -10.50
N PHE A 54 -4.29 -1.74 -9.84
CA PHE A 54 -3.75 -0.82 -8.83
C PHE A 54 -3.43 0.57 -9.36
N ASP A 55 -2.98 0.73 -10.61
CA ASP A 55 -2.74 2.07 -11.19
C ASP A 55 -4.04 2.87 -11.31
N LYS A 56 -5.17 2.21 -11.64
CA LYS A 56 -6.47 2.85 -11.63
C LYS A 56 -6.99 3.13 -10.23
N ALA A 57 -6.74 2.22 -9.29
CA ALA A 57 -7.07 2.44 -7.89
C ALA A 57 -6.33 3.67 -7.34
N ILE A 58 -5.03 3.84 -7.63
CA ILE A 58 -4.23 5.01 -7.26
C ILE A 58 -4.90 6.31 -7.74
N GLU A 59 -5.32 6.37 -9.01
CA GLU A 59 -5.97 7.54 -9.60
C GLU A 59 -7.22 7.95 -8.77
N TYR A 60 -8.10 7.00 -8.49
CA TYR A 60 -9.35 7.28 -7.79
C TYR A 60 -9.18 7.47 -6.27
N TYR A 61 -8.24 6.78 -5.61
CA TYR A 61 -7.91 7.09 -4.22
C TYR A 61 -7.36 8.49 -4.07
N THR A 62 -6.52 8.95 -5.02
CA THR A 62 -6.00 10.33 -5.03
C THR A 62 -7.12 11.35 -5.12
N LEU A 63 -8.12 11.12 -5.98
CA LEU A 63 -9.29 11.99 -6.08
C LEU A 63 -10.15 11.98 -4.78
N ALA A 64 -10.29 10.82 -4.15
CA ALA A 64 -11.05 10.69 -2.91
C ALA A 64 -10.37 11.36 -1.71
N MET A 65 -9.04 11.48 -1.71
CA MET A 65 -8.25 12.13 -0.65
C MET A 65 -8.53 13.61 -0.46
N ASP A 66 -9.15 14.31 -1.43
CA ASP A 66 -9.57 15.69 -1.27
C ASP A 66 -10.64 15.85 -0.16
N SER A 67 -11.32 14.76 0.21
CA SER A 67 -12.17 14.70 1.40
C SER A 67 -11.33 14.54 2.66
N LYS A 68 -11.43 15.50 3.58
CA LYS A 68 -10.75 15.41 4.88
C LYS A 68 -11.14 14.16 5.69
N GLU A 69 -12.39 13.69 5.52
CA GLU A 69 -12.93 12.53 6.21
C GLU A 69 -12.34 11.23 5.66
N LEU A 70 -12.03 11.17 4.36
CA LEU A 70 -11.51 9.98 3.68
C LEU A 70 -9.98 9.98 3.55
N TYR A 71 -9.34 11.12 3.82
CA TYR A 71 -7.92 11.35 3.58
C TYR A 71 -7.03 10.18 4.03
N TRP A 72 -7.08 9.83 5.32
CA TRP A 72 -6.18 8.82 5.87
C TRP A 72 -6.50 7.39 5.41
N ALA A 73 -7.78 7.09 5.18
CA ALA A 73 -8.18 5.80 4.62
C ALA A 73 -7.65 5.64 3.19
N CYS A 74 -7.78 6.68 2.35
CA CYS A 74 -7.26 6.69 1.00
C CYS A 74 -5.73 6.71 0.98
N TYR A 75 -5.08 7.45 1.89
CA TYR A 75 -3.63 7.53 2.02
C TYR A 75 -3.02 6.15 2.30
N TYR A 76 -3.61 5.39 3.22
CA TYR A 76 -3.21 4.02 3.52
C TYR A 76 -3.39 3.10 2.31
N LYS A 77 -4.53 3.21 1.60
CA LYS A 77 -4.80 2.43 0.39
C LYS A 77 -3.84 2.77 -0.75
N LEU A 78 -3.45 4.02 -0.90
CA LEU A 78 -2.42 4.44 -1.85
C LEU A 78 -1.07 3.80 -1.52
N ALA A 79 -0.66 3.82 -0.25
CA ALA A 79 0.57 3.16 0.20
C ALA A 79 0.59 1.67 -0.19
N GLN A 80 -0.53 0.97 0.04
CA GLN A 80 -0.69 -0.43 -0.38
C GLN A 80 -0.59 -0.60 -1.91
N CYS A 81 -1.27 0.26 -2.69
CA CYS A 81 -1.21 0.20 -4.15
C CYS A 81 0.20 0.42 -4.69
N TYR A 82 0.97 1.35 -4.12
CA TYR A 82 2.35 1.56 -4.50
C TYR A 82 3.22 0.33 -4.20
N ALA A 83 3.05 -0.30 -3.03
CA ALA A 83 3.74 -1.55 -2.71
C ALA A 83 3.39 -2.69 -3.67
N LEU A 84 2.10 -2.88 -3.97
CA LEU A 84 1.60 -3.91 -4.88
C LEU A 84 2.03 -3.69 -6.35
N THR A 85 2.36 -2.47 -6.72
CA THR A 85 2.91 -2.13 -8.05
C THR A 85 4.44 -2.01 -8.06
N SER A 86 5.10 -2.45 -6.99
CA SER A 86 6.57 -2.40 -6.83
C SER A 86 7.15 -0.98 -6.95
N LYS A 87 6.36 0.03 -6.68
CA LYS A 87 6.77 1.43 -6.60
C LYS A 87 7.34 1.71 -5.21
N TRP A 88 8.48 1.05 -4.90
CA TRP A 88 9.01 0.94 -3.54
C TRP A 88 9.29 2.28 -2.88
N SER A 89 9.85 3.25 -3.62
CA SER A 89 10.15 4.59 -3.08
C SER A 89 8.88 5.33 -2.66
N GLN A 90 7.81 5.29 -3.49
CA GLN A 90 6.54 5.93 -3.15
C GLN A 90 5.83 5.19 -2.00
N ALA A 91 5.90 3.86 -2.00
CA ALA A 91 5.37 3.06 -0.90
C ALA A 91 6.07 3.42 0.42
N GLU A 92 7.41 3.49 0.44
CA GLU A 92 8.21 3.84 1.62
C GLU A 92 7.84 5.23 2.15
N GLU A 93 7.80 6.25 1.30
CA GLU A 93 7.40 7.61 1.67
C GLU A 93 6.04 7.62 2.39
N HIS A 94 5.06 6.92 1.84
CA HIS A 94 3.73 6.85 2.44
C HIS A 94 3.70 6.07 3.74
N TYR A 95 4.39 4.94 3.82
CA TYR A 95 4.44 4.13 5.04
C TYR A 95 5.23 4.79 6.17
N VAL A 96 6.25 5.60 5.88
CA VAL A 96 6.95 6.42 6.89
C VAL A 96 5.98 7.40 7.53
N VAL A 97 5.19 8.13 6.75
CA VAL A 97 4.18 9.06 7.28
C VAL A 97 3.10 8.33 8.11
N LEU A 98 2.69 7.14 7.69
CA LEU A 98 1.75 6.31 8.45
C LEU A 98 2.35 5.83 9.77
N GLN A 99 3.63 5.45 9.78
CA GLN A 99 4.35 5.03 10.98
C GLN A 99 4.55 6.19 11.96
N GLU A 100 4.86 7.40 11.48
CA GLU A 100 4.96 8.61 12.32
C GLU A 100 3.62 8.96 12.98
N ARG A 101 2.52 8.71 12.26
CA ARG A 101 1.16 8.95 12.77
C ARG A 101 0.71 7.93 13.82
N ASP A 102 1.10 6.68 13.66
CA ASP A 102 0.72 5.55 14.53
C ASP A 102 1.96 4.69 14.81
N PRO A 103 2.88 5.17 15.69
CA PRO A 103 4.16 4.53 15.94
C PRO A 103 4.05 3.12 16.52
N GLU A 104 2.97 2.84 17.26
CA GLU A 104 2.74 1.55 17.92
C GLU A 104 2.10 0.51 16.99
N ASN A 105 1.82 0.88 15.74
CA ASN A 105 1.18 -0.02 14.79
C ASN A 105 2.17 -0.99 14.16
N SER A 106 2.29 -2.15 14.76
CA SER A 106 3.21 -3.21 14.31
C SER A 106 2.94 -3.68 12.87
N SER A 107 1.69 -3.59 12.39
CA SER A 107 1.36 -3.93 11.00
C SER A 107 1.91 -2.92 10.00
N ILE A 108 1.88 -1.63 10.33
CA ILE A 108 2.51 -0.57 9.53
C ILE A 108 4.02 -0.74 9.56
N LYS A 109 4.62 -0.97 10.75
CA LYS A 109 6.06 -1.22 10.93
C LYS A 109 6.52 -2.43 10.09
N ALA A 110 5.75 -3.53 10.09
CA ALA A 110 6.06 -4.72 9.29
C ALA A 110 5.97 -4.46 7.78
N SER A 111 4.96 -3.71 7.34
CA SER A 111 4.82 -3.32 5.94
C SER A 111 5.99 -2.44 5.49
N LEU A 112 6.38 -1.46 6.30
CA LEU A 112 7.53 -0.58 6.03
C LEU A 112 8.83 -1.40 5.95
N ALA A 113 9.03 -2.33 6.89
CA ALA A 113 10.19 -3.23 6.89
C ALA A 113 10.27 -4.03 5.59
N TYR A 114 9.17 -4.62 5.15
CA TYR A 114 9.10 -5.34 3.87
C TYR A 114 9.44 -4.44 2.68
N ILE A 115 8.85 -3.24 2.62
CA ILE A 115 9.07 -2.27 1.54
C ILE A 115 10.53 -1.83 1.49
N LYS A 116 11.17 -1.61 2.65
CA LYS A 116 12.59 -1.29 2.73
C LYS A 116 13.48 -2.40 2.15
N ALA A 117 13.19 -3.66 2.46
CA ALA A 117 13.92 -4.79 1.88
C ALA A 117 13.78 -4.82 0.36
N MET A 118 12.54 -4.69 -0.14
CA MET A 118 12.25 -4.71 -1.57
C MET A 118 12.81 -3.49 -2.31
N GLY A 119 12.97 -2.37 -1.62
CA GLY A 119 13.62 -1.14 -2.10
C GLY A 119 15.15 -1.17 -2.04
N GLY A 120 15.75 -2.25 -1.49
CA GLY A 120 17.19 -2.45 -1.42
C GLY A 120 17.83 -2.09 -0.07
N ASN A 121 17.06 -1.59 0.90
CA ASN A 121 17.55 -1.30 2.27
C ASN A 121 17.33 -2.51 3.19
N VAL A 122 18.01 -3.61 2.89
CA VAL A 122 17.81 -4.91 3.54
C VAL A 122 18.25 -4.90 4.99
N GLU A 123 19.37 -4.24 5.31
CA GLU A 123 19.89 -4.18 6.68
C GLU A 123 18.92 -3.49 7.66
N GLU A 124 18.30 -2.40 7.25
CA GLU A 124 17.31 -1.71 8.07
C GLU A 124 16.05 -2.58 8.24
N SER A 125 15.60 -3.22 7.18
CA SER A 125 14.49 -4.17 7.21
C SER A 125 14.73 -5.30 8.20
N LYS A 126 15.93 -5.91 8.20
CA LYS A 126 16.32 -6.98 9.14
C LYS A 126 16.18 -6.51 10.59
N LYS A 127 16.70 -5.32 10.92
CA LYS A 127 16.56 -4.74 12.26
C LYS A 127 15.09 -4.57 12.66
N MET A 128 14.29 -4.01 11.77
CA MET A 128 12.86 -3.80 12.05
C MET A 128 12.13 -5.12 12.29
N TYR A 129 12.42 -6.18 11.53
CA TYR A 129 11.81 -7.49 11.78
C TYR A 129 12.32 -8.16 13.05
N GLN A 130 13.60 -8.01 13.41
CA GLN A 130 14.12 -8.50 14.68
C GLN A 130 13.43 -7.85 15.88
N GLU A 131 13.19 -6.53 15.82
CA GLU A 131 12.40 -5.82 16.84
C GLU A 131 10.96 -6.34 16.88
N LEU A 132 10.29 -6.49 15.73
CA LEU A 132 8.92 -7.00 15.64
C LEU A 132 8.79 -8.43 16.21
N ILE A 133 9.75 -9.30 15.92
CA ILE A 133 9.78 -10.67 16.46
C ILE A 133 10.01 -10.66 17.97
N HIS A 134 10.84 -9.74 18.47
CA HIS A 134 11.06 -9.60 19.91
C HIS A 134 9.82 -9.07 20.64
N GLU A 135 9.12 -8.10 20.06
CA GLU A 135 7.90 -7.50 20.61
C GLU A 135 6.68 -8.44 20.50
N HIS A 136 6.62 -9.25 19.44
CA HIS A 136 5.50 -10.12 19.09
C HIS A 136 5.97 -11.53 18.70
N PRO A 137 6.54 -12.30 19.64
CA PRO A 137 7.10 -13.64 19.36
C PRO A 137 6.04 -14.66 18.90
N GLU A 138 4.77 -14.40 19.17
CA GLU A 138 3.63 -15.21 18.74
C GLU A 138 3.24 -14.98 17.27
N ASN A 139 3.80 -13.95 16.60
CA ASN A 139 3.43 -13.61 15.23
C ASN A 139 4.31 -14.34 14.21
N GLN A 140 3.80 -15.48 13.74
CA GLN A 140 4.45 -16.32 12.74
C GLN A 140 4.89 -15.54 11.49
N LEU A 141 4.07 -14.58 11.03
CA LEU A 141 4.31 -13.85 9.79
C LEU A 141 5.59 -13.00 9.85
N TYR A 142 5.91 -12.42 11.00
CA TYR A 142 7.13 -11.62 11.15
C TYR A 142 8.38 -12.48 11.01
N LEU A 143 8.38 -13.67 11.59
CA LEU A 143 9.49 -14.62 11.48
C LEU A 143 9.63 -15.16 10.05
N GLU A 144 8.52 -15.48 9.38
CA GLU A 144 8.51 -15.91 7.99
C GLU A 144 9.05 -14.83 7.04
N ASN A 145 8.62 -13.58 7.22
CA ASN A 145 9.11 -12.46 6.43
C ASN A 145 10.60 -12.20 6.67
N TYR A 146 11.05 -12.30 7.92
CA TYR A 146 12.47 -12.18 8.25
C TYR A 146 13.32 -13.25 7.52
N ILE A 147 12.89 -14.51 7.57
CA ILE A 147 13.54 -15.62 6.85
C ILE A 147 13.56 -15.35 5.33
N ALA A 148 12.44 -14.89 4.77
CA ALA A 148 12.36 -14.57 3.35
C ALA A 148 13.36 -13.46 2.94
N ILE A 149 13.57 -12.47 3.80
CA ILE A 149 14.53 -11.38 3.58
C ILE A 149 15.97 -11.90 3.64
N LEU A 150 16.31 -12.80 4.56
CA LEU A 150 17.62 -13.43 4.63
C LEU A 150 17.92 -14.21 3.34
N PHE A 151 16.93 -14.85 2.73
CA PHE A 151 17.08 -15.50 1.44
C PHE A 151 17.33 -14.52 0.28
N LEU A 152 16.81 -13.31 0.32
CA LEU A 152 17.12 -12.28 -0.71
C LEU A 152 18.60 -11.94 -0.73
N GLU A 153 19.26 -11.93 0.42
CA GLU A 153 20.71 -11.69 0.52
C GLU A 153 21.57 -12.91 0.23
N LYS A 154 20.95 -14.09 0.03
CA LYS A 154 21.64 -15.38 -0.05
C LYS A 154 22.54 -15.65 1.17
N ASN A 155 22.15 -15.12 2.32
CA ASN A 155 22.90 -15.28 3.57
C ASN A 155 22.54 -16.61 4.25
N ILE A 156 23.11 -17.70 3.74
CA ILE A 156 22.85 -19.07 4.19
C ILE A 156 23.13 -19.24 5.68
N THR A 157 24.15 -18.56 6.20
CA THR A 157 24.58 -18.72 7.60
C THR A 157 23.58 -18.15 8.59
N GLU A 158 22.90 -17.07 8.22
CA GLU A 158 21.89 -16.43 9.11
C GLU A 158 20.52 -17.11 9.06
N VAL A 159 20.19 -17.85 8.01
CA VAL A 159 18.85 -18.49 7.83
C VAL A 159 18.61 -19.63 8.80
N SER A 160 19.65 -20.40 9.18
CA SER A 160 19.51 -21.65 9.90
C SER A 160 18.81 -21.51 11.25
N VAL A 161 19.17 -20.48 12.02
CA VAL A 161 18.59 -20.25 13.37
C VAL A 161 17.12 -19.80 13.30
N PRO A 162 16.75 -18.77 12.51
CA PRO A 162 15.35 -18.37 12.36
C PRO A 162 14.46 -19.48 11.80
N LEU A 163 14.98 -20.30 10.87
CA LEU A 163 14.22 -21.43 10.34
C LEU A 163 13.99 -22.53 11.38
N ALA A 164 14.99 -22.83 12.21
CA ALA A 164 14.81 -23.75 13.34
C ALA A 164 13.76 -23.20 14.33
N THR A 165 13.83 -21.92 14.66
CA THR A 165 12.83 -21.25 15.52
C THR A 165 11.43 -21.32 14.92
N LEU A 166 11.28 -21.14 13.61
CA LEU A 166 9.99 -21.27 12.94
C LEU A 166 9.42 -22.68 13.07
N LYS A 167 10.26 -23.71 12.92
CA LYS A 167 9.86 -25.10 13.05
C LYS A 167 9.43 -25.45 14.48
N ASP A 168 10.12 -24.90 15.46
CA ASP A 168 9.83 -25.16 16.88
C ASP A 168 8.56 -24.45 17.37
N LEU A 169 8.40 -23.18 17.01
CA LEU A 169 7.27 -22.37 17.48
C LEU A 169 6.01 -22.53 16.60
N PHE A 170 6.17 -22.78 15.32
CA PHE A 170 5.08 -22.81 14.34
C PHE A 170 5.19 -24.04 13.41
N PRO A 171 5.13 -25.27 13.96
CA PRO A 171 5.34 -26.51 13.21
C PRO A 171 4.35 -26.70 12.04
N ASP A 172 3.18 -26.08 12.11
CA ASP A 172 2.14 -26.14 11.07
C ASP A 172 2.32 -25.08 9.96
N SER A 173 3.40 -24.28 9.99
CA SER A 173 3.68 -23.30 8.96
C SER A 173 3.88 -23.97 7.61
N LYS A 174 3.08 -23.53 6.62
CA LYS A 174 3.15 -24.03 5.24
C LYS A 174 4.43 -23.59 4.51
N ASN A 175 5.15 -22.60 5.06
CA ASN A 175 6.37 -22.08 4.46
C ASN A 175 7.63 -22.87 4.84
N ILE A 176 7.60 -23.73 5.88
CA ILE A 176 8.76 -24.49 6.32
C ILE A 176 9.37 -25.30 5.16
N SER A 177 8.58 -26.14 4.51
CA SER A 177 9.03 -27.00 3.40
C SER A 177 9.63 -26.19 2.24
N LYS A 178 9.07 -25.02 1.95
CA LYS A 178 9.60 -24.08 0.93
C LYS A 178 10.96 -23.52 1.35
N PHE A 179 11.08 -23.07 2.61
CA PHE A 179 12.33 -22.51 3.12
C PHE A 179 13.44 -23.57 3.23
N GLU A 180 13.12 -24.80 3.65
CA GLU A 180 14.07 -25.91 3.65
C GLU A 180 14.59 -26.22 2.23
N SER A 181 13.70 -26.35 1.28
CA SER A 181 14.07 -26.59 -0.12
C SER A 181 14.95 -25.47 -0.70
N GLN A 182 14.66 -24.21 -0.33
CA GLN A 182 15.45 -23.06 -0.75
C GLN A 182 16.84 -23.03 -0.10
N LEU A 183 16.93 -23.40 1.17
CA LEU A 183 18.20 -23.53 1.90
C LEU A 183 19.07 -24.62 1.30
N ASP A 184 18.50 -25.81 1.05
CA ASP A 184 19.21 -26.93 0.43
C ASP A 184 19.73 -26.56 -0.97
N PHE A 185 18.93 -25.85 -1.76
CA PHE A 185 19.37 -25.38 -3.08
C PHE A 185 20.59 -24.45 -2.96
N LEU A 186 20.56 -23.46 -2.06
CA LEU A 186 21.68 -22.53 -1.87
C LEU A 186 22.94 -23.21 -1.33
N LEU A 187 22.80 -24.18 -0.41
CA LEU A 187 23.92 -24.97 0.09
C LEU A 187 24.58 -25.80 -1.01
N ASN A 188 23.80 -26.42 -1.89
CA ASN A 188 24.33 -27.17 -3.03
C ASN A 188 25.03 -26.27 -4.03
N GLU A 189 24.54 -25.08 -4.28
CA GLU A 189 25.20 -24.08 -5.15
C GLU A 189 26.55 -23.62 -4.55
N ALA A 190 26.59 -23.34 -3.25
CA ALA A 190 27.81 -22.95 -2.56
C ALA A 190 28.89 -24.06 -2.64
N ASN A 191 28.53 -25.32 -2.38
CA ASN A 191 29.45 -26.45 -2.45
C ASN A 191 30.01 -26.64 -3.84
N LYS A 192 29.20 -26.55 -4.89
CA LYS A 192 29.69 -26.65 -6.29
C LYS A 192 30.68 -25.54 -6.64
N THR A 193 30.45 -24.33 -6.12
CA THR A 193 31.34 -23.21 -6.34
C THR A 193 32.69 -23.44 -5.67
N GLU A 194 32.71 -23.99 -4.48
CA GLU A 194 33.97 -24.36 -3.78
C GLU A 194 34.72 -25.47 -4.49
N GLU A 195 34.04 -26.53 -4.95
CA GLU A 195 34.67 -27.63 -5.72
C GLU A 195 35.35 -27.11 -6.99
N ASN A 196 34.66 -26.26 -7.76
CA ASN A 196 35.22 -25.68 -8.99
C ASN A 196 36.47 -24.81 -8.71
N LEU A 197 36.48 -24.03 -7.62
CA LEU A 197 37.62 -23.21 -7.23
C LEU A 197 38.84 -24.04 -6.76
N VAL A 198 38.60 -25.24 -6.26
CA VAL A 198 39.65 -26.17 -5.86
C VAL A 198 40.26 -26.88 -7.10
N GLU A 199 39.44 -27.16 -8.12
CA GLU A 199 39.91 -27.75 -9.38
C GLU A 199 40.73 -26.77 -10.23
N GLU A 200 40.37 -25.49 -10.29
CA GLU A 200 41.13 -24.46 -11.02
C GLU A 200 42.51 -24.15 -10.41
N LYS A 201 42.74 -24.50 -9.14
CA LYS A 201 44.02 -24.28 -8.44
C LYS A 201 44.99 -25.46 -8.50
N LYS A 202 44.59 -26.53 -9.15
CA LYS A 202 45.43 -27.71 -9.38
C LYS A 202 46.04 -27.74 -10.78
#